data_bf49536dd10c01e2d120335f14c2a57b
#
_entry.id   bf49536dd10c01e2d120335f14c2a57b
#
_cell.length_a   1.000
_cell.length_b   1.000
_cell.length_c   1.000
_cell.angle_alpha   90.00
_cell.angle_beta   90.00
_cell.angle_gamma   90.00
#
_symmetry.space_group_name_H-M   'P 1'
#
loop_
_entity.id
_entity.type
_entity.pdbx_description
1 polymer ?
#
loop_
_entity_poly.entity_id
_entity_poly.type
_entity_poly.pdbx_seq_one_letter_code
_entity_poly.pdbx_strand_id
1 'polypeptide(L)'
;MNKYVGVGVLALSMMLFGCAEQEEKSEDSVELKSQEQVSSTSVDQTEVFDDGVDEEKFLEALANFPGIVPEKIVTTSVPLTEMLHLLDIVPIGVPTSTNPIPSDFNAITKIGSPMAPDLEVISSLQTELIIGAASLQDTLDQALVGMNLQTAYLPTDSYEDLKLSFKVLGTYFGKEEKMNEILHNLVAKEQELETLAQGKELPSVMLVMGTSDSFMVMNEKSYLGSLVEKIGADNIAKSVLKTESTYSAINLEEIIVADPDILFVLASGDHGANEDQFKQEVAKNSAWTQLSAYKNDQIYMLDYSTFGVTSIANADTALTTIADYFFK
;
A
#
# COMPACT_ATOMS: atom_id res chain seq x y z
N MET A 1 -20.97 54.35 11.89
CA MET A 1 -20.33 55.70 12.15
C MET A 1 -18.86 55.56 11.89
N ASN A 2 -18.42 56.39 10.87
CA ASN A 2 -17.09 56.90 10.56
C ASN A 2 -15.94 55.89 10.31
N LYS A 3 -15.48 55.69 9.04
CA LYS A 3 -14.75 56.55 8.08
C LYS A 3 -13.36 56.96 8.58
N TYR A 4 -12.31 56.57 7.85
CA TYR A 4 -11.37 57.35 7.01
C TYR A 4 -10.24 56.38 6.59
N VAL A 5 -9.97 56.00 5.34
CA VAL A 5 -9.39 56.68 4.15
C VAL A 5 -8.06 57.38 4.44
N GLY A 6 -7.03 56.92 3.78
CA GLY A 6 -5.73 57.57 3.68
C GLY A 6 -4.92 57.02 2.49
N VAL A 7 -4.97 57.75 1.39
CA VAL A 7 -4.27 57.58 0.10
C VAL A 7 -2.97 58.37 0.12
N GLY A 8 -1.94 57.93 -0.62
CA GLY A 8 -0.76 58.72 -0.96
C GLY A 8 0.25 57.83 -1.72
N VAL A 9 0.35 57.74 -2.96
CA VAL A 9 0.75 58.54 -4.14
C VAL A 9 2.24 58.89 -4.19
N LEU A 10 2.86 58.30 -5.20
CA LEU A 10 3.96 58.70 -6.11
C LEU A 10 5.29 59.24 -5.56
N ALA A 11 6.37 58.71 -6.11
CA ALA A 11 7.32 59.48 -6.94
C ALA A 11 8.27 58.58 -7.76
N LEU A 12 8.23 58.84 -9.00
CA LEU A 12 9.03 58.44 -10.17
C LEU A 12 10.35 59.27 -10.15
N SER A 13 11.49 58.65 -10.50
CA SER A 13 12.64 59.38 -11.00
C SER A 13 13.47 58.55 -11.97
N MET A 14 13.34 58.86 -13.24
CA MET A 14 14.30 58.58 -14.31
C MET A 14 15.49 59.56 -14.22
N MET A 15 16.69 59.08 -14.53
CA MET A 15 17.67 59.89 -15.26
C MET A 15 18.59 59.00 -16.11
N LEU A 16 18.68 59.44 -17.34
CA LEU A 16 19.44 58.99 -18.48
C LEU A 16 20.83 59.67 -18.53
N PHE A 17 21.62 59.25 -19.53
CA PHE A 17 22.84 59.79 -20.15
C PHE A 17 24.15 59.28 -19.56
N GLY A 18 25.16 58.95 -20.41
CA GLY A 18 25.42 59.22 -21.79
C GLY A 18 26.66 58.47 -22.31
N CYS A 19 26.75 58.39 -23.59
CA CYS A 19 27.83 57.89 -24.45
C CYS A 19 29.08 58.75 -24.42
N ALA A 20 30.26 58.16 -24.78
CA ALA A 20 31.34 58.66 -25.64
C ALA A 20 32.38 57.53 -25.79
N GLU A 21 32.66 57.07 -26.79
CA GLU A 21 33.34 57.09 -28.12
C GLU A 21 34.87 57.34 -28.07
N GLN A 22 35.56 56.47 -28.81
CA GLN A 22 36.82 56.59 -29.59
C GLN A 22 38.17 56.56 -28.83
N GLU A 23 39.26 55.99 -29.34
CA GLU A 23 39.75 55.43 -30.61
C GLU A 23 41.04 54.61 -30.39
N GLU A 24 41.23 53.62 -31.26
CA GLU A 24 42.41 53.10 -31.97
C GLU A 24 43.84 53.07 -31.37
N LYS A 25 44.51 51.94 -31.39
CA LYS A 25 45.50 51.45 -32.37
C LYS A 25 46.25 50.20 -31.90
N SER A 26 46.14 49.15 -32.65
CA SER A 26 47.04 48.29 -33.46
C SER A 26 48.26 47.63 -32.82
N GLU A 27 48.38 46.35 -33.26
CA GLU A 27 49.54 45.47 -33.46
C GLU A 27 50.05 44.73 -32.24
N ASP A 28 50.26 43.43 -32.21
CA ASP A 28 50.61 42.42 -33.18
C ASP A 28 50.50 41.03 -32.52
N SER A 29 50.06 40.04 -33.30
CA SER A 29 50.25 38.59 -33.28
C SER A 29 50.85 37.90 -32.05
N VAL A 30 50.11 36.86 -31.53
CA VAL A 30 50.57 35.46 -31.57
C VAL A 30 49.36 34.52 -31.31
N GLU A 31 49.13 33.65 -32.26
CA GLU A 31 48.18 32.56 -32.35
C GLU A 31 48.53 31.48 -31.30
N LEU A 32 47.60 31.17 -30.42
CA LEU A 32 47.60 29.87 -29.73
C LEU A 32 46.13 29.42 -29.55
N LYS A 33 45.75 28.52 -30.45
CA LYS A 33 44.49 27.75 -30.35
C LYS A 33 44.53 26.90 -29.09
N SER A 34 43.61 27.13 -28.21
CA SER A 34 43.11 26.11 -27.29
C SER A 34 41.60 26.19 -27.30
N GLN A 35 41.02 25.28 -28.09
CA GLN A 35 39.61 24.97 -27.99
C GLN A 35 39.40 24.18 -26.67
N GLU A 36 38.97 24.82 -25.63
CA GLU A 36 38.26 24.14 -24.55
C GLU A 36 36.79 24.04 -24.96
N GLN A 37 36.49 22.90 -25.50
CA GLN A 37 35.12 22.42 -25.70
C GLN A 37 34.61 22.10 -24.31
N VAL A 38 33.87 23.03 -23.71
CA VAL A 38 33.03 22.74 -22.55
C VAL A 38 31.95 21.79 -23.05
N SER A 39 32.23 20.51 -22.87
CA SER A 39 31.23 19.45 -22.96
C SER A 39 30.17 19.78 -21.92
N SER A 40 29.02 20.28 -22.36
CA SER A 40 27.80 20.27 -21.57
C SER A 40 27.46 18.79 -21.32
N THR A 41 27.88 18.30 -20.17
CA THR A 41 27.40 17.06 -19.63
C THR A 41 25.89 17.24 -19.50
N SER A 42 25.14 16.61 -20.38
CA SER A 42 23.70 16.41 -20.19
C SER A 42 23.55 15.77 -18.81
N VAL A 43 22.98 16.50 -17.89
CA VAL A 43 22.42 15.93 -16.66
C VAL A 43 21.38 14.94 -17.17
N ASP A 44 21.72 13.68 -17.06
CA ASP A 44 20.81 12.58 -17.28
C ASP A 44 19.59 12.87 -16.37
N GLN A 45 18.49 13.26 -16.99
CA GLN A 45 17.19 13.30 -16.29
C GLN A 45 16.85 11.82 -16.09
N THR A 46 17.34 11.25 -14.99
CA THR A 46 16.75 10.02 -14.47
C THR A 46 15.29 10.33 -14.33
N GLU A 47 14.47 9.76 -15.23
CA GLU A 47 13.00 9.77 -15.05
C GLU A 47 12.75 9.32 -13.63
N VAL A 48 12.10 10.18 -12.84
CA VAL A 48 11.72 9.84 -11.47
C VAL A 48 10.74 8.68 -11.61
N PHE A 49 11.13 7.51 -11.13
CA PHE A 49 10.29 6.34 -11.14
C PHE A 49 9.02 6.61 -10.35
N ASP A 50 7.90 6.50 -11.04
CA ASP A 50 6.58 6.57 -10.41
C ASP A 50 6.23 5.19 -9.82
N ASP A 51 6.31 5.08 -8.51
CA ASP A 51 5.96 3.87 -7.77
C ASP A 51 4.44 3.74 -7.49
N GLY A 52 3.65 4.74 -7.93
CA GLY A 52 2.21 4.81 -7.74
C GLY A 52 1.79 5.03 -6.28
N VAL A 53 2.72 5.37 -5.39
CA VAL A 53 2.42 5.68 -3.99
C VAL A 53 2.05 7.15 -3.86
N ASP A 54 0.95 7.42 -3.18
CA ASP A 54 0.51 8.79 -2.86
C ASP A 54 1.56 9.51 -1.99
N GLU A 55 2.15 10.56 -2.54
CA GLU A 55 3.26 11.28 -1.89
C GLU A 55 2.83 12.01 -0.62
N GLU A 56 1.59 12.52 -0.54
CA GLU A 56 1.08 13.20 0.66
C GLU A 56 0.94 12.19 1.80
N LYS A 57 0.33 11.04 1.54
CA LYS A 57 0.21 9.95 2.51
C LYS A 57 1.57 9.39 2.93
N PHE A 58 2.51 9.28 2.00
CA PHE A 58 3.87 8.85 2.30
C PHE A 58 4.56 9.80 3.27
N LEU A 59 4.55 11.10 3.00
CA LEU A 59 5.15 12.09 3.88
C LEU A 59 4.48 12.16 5.25
N GLU A 60 3.15 12.05 5.29
CA GLU A 60 2.39 11.98 6.54
C GLU A 60 2.79 10.75 7.37
N ALA A 61 2.82 9.58 6.76
CA ALA A 61 3.18 8.33 7.44
C ALA A 61 4.64 8.34 7.92
N LEU A 62 5.57 8.86 7.10
CA LEU A 62 6.98 8.98 7.46
C LEU A 62 7.18 9.95 8.64
N ALA A 63 6.41 11.02 8.73
CA ALA A 63 6.49 12.00 9.83
C ALA A 63 6.10 11.42 11.20
N ASN A 64 5.40 10.28 11.24
CA ASN A 64 5.06 9.58 12.50
C ASN A 64 6.22 8.78 13.09
N PHE A 65 7.32 8.63 12.36
CA PHE A 65 8.51 7.95 12.85
C PHE A 65 9.44 8.88 13.63
N PRO A 66 10.18 8.38 14.62
CA PRO A 66 11.15 9.18 15.36
C PRO A 66 12.27 9.70 14.45
N GLY A 67 12.78 10.90 14.75
CA GLY A 67 13.84 11.52 13.93
C GLY A 67 15.20 10.80 13.98
N ILE A 68 15.38 9.88 14.95
CA ILE A 68 16.57 9.04 15.07
C ILE A 68 16.12 7.60 14.94
N VAL A 69 16.73 6.86 14.04
CA VAL A 69 16.42 5.43 13.83
C VAL A 69 16.86 4.64 15.07
N PRO A 70 15.94 3.97 15.78
CA PRO A 70 16.27 3.20 16.97
C PRO A 70 16.91 1.84 16.63
N GLU A 71 17.65 1.27 17.58
CA GLU A 71 18.26 -0.06 17.43
C GLU A 71 17.31 -1.19 17.87
N LYS A 72 16.41 -0.90 18.81
CA LYS A 72 15.54 -1.90 19.44
C LYS A 72 14.11 -1.78 18.95
N ILE A 73 13.84 -2.41 17.82
CA ILE A 73 12.55 -2.36 17.13
C ILE A 73 11.76 -3.62 17.40
N VAL A 74 10.48 -3.46 17.71
CA VAL A 74 9.49 -4.53 17.81
C VAL A 74 8.41 -4.30 16.78
N THR A 75 7.94 -5.35 16.11
CA THR A 75 6.77 -5.27 15.24
C THR A 75 5.62 -6.12 15.79
N THR A 76 4.41 -5.59 15.76
CA THR A 76 3.18 -6.30 16.16
C THR A 76 2.36 -6.80 14.98
N SER A 77 2.83 -6.62 13.75
CA SER A 77 2.10 -6.95 12.51
C SER A 77 2.89 -7.94 11.66
N VAL A 78 2.23 -8.99 11.16
CA VAL A 78 2.85 -9.98 10.26
C VAL A 78 3.31 -9.36 8.95
N PRO A 79 2.49 -8.56 8.22
CA PRO A 79 2.93 -7.88 7.01
C PRO A 79 4.14 -6.96 7.23
N LEU A 80 4.15 -6.19 8.31
CA LEU A 80 5.30 -5.32 8.64
C LEU A 80 6.54 -6.11 9.03
N THR A 81 6.37 -7.28 9.68
CA THR A 81 7.48 -8.20 9.94
C THR A 81 8.12 -8.71 8.65
N GLU A 82 7.31 -9.05 7.66
CA GLU A 82 7.75 -9.46 6.33
C GLU A 82 8.50 -8.32 5.62
N MET A 83 7.96 -7.11 5.67
CA MET A 83 8.60 -5.93 5.06
C MET A 83 9.98 -5.64 5.67
N LEU A 84 10.10 -5.72 6.98
CA LEU A 84 11.40 -5.57 7.65
C LEU A 84 12.41 -6.64 7.18
N HIS A 85 11.97 -7.89 7.02
CA HIS A 85 12.81 -8.96 6.50
C HIS A 85 13.29 -8.67 5.07
N LEU A 86 12.39 -8.23 4.17
CA LEU A 86 12.73 -7.87 2.79
C LEU A 86 13.76 -6.72 2.73
N LEU A 87 13.76 -5.85 3.73
CA LEU A 87 14.69 -4.72 3.84
C LEU A 87 15.98 -5.06 4.61
N ASP A 88 16.22 -6.33 4.99
CA ASP A 88 17.32 -6.76 5.86
C ASP A 88 17.35 -6.02 7.21
N ILE A 89 16.21 -5.79 7.80
CA ILE A 89 16.08 -5.19 9.12
C ILE A 89 15.59 -6.27 10.09
N VAL A 90 16.39 -6.53 11.12
CA VAL A 90 16.09 -7.59 12.10
C VAL A 90 15.47 -6.97 13.34
N PRO A 91 14.17 -7.15 13.61
CA PRO A 91 13.53 -6.69 14.84
C PRO A 91 13.97 -7.56 16.04
N ILE A 92 13.88 -7.02 17.26
CA ILE A 92 14.19 -7.78 18.49
C ILE A 92 12.97 -8.53 19.04
N GLY A 93 11.77 -8.23 18.49
CA GLY A 93 10.51 -8.90 18.85
C GLY A 93 9.56 -8.91 17.66
N VAL A 94 8.86 -10.04 17.47
CA VAL A 94 7.90 -10.26 16.38
C VAL A 94 6.61 -10.88 16.91
N PRO A 95 5.46 -10.71 16.22
CA PRO A 95 4.19 -11.24 16.70
C PRO A 95 4.17 -12.77 16.73
N THR A 96 3.34 -13.33 17.60
CA THR A 96 2.87 -14.70 17.52
C THR A 96 1.69 -14.75 16.57
N SER A 97 1.76 -15.58 15.54
CA SER A 97 0.72 -15.69 14.53
C SER A 97 0.59 -17.13 14.05
N THR A 98 -0.63 -17.54 13.64
CA THR A 98 -0.88 -18.76 12.87
C THR A 98 -0.42 -18.62 11.43
N ASN A 99 -0.41 -17.38 10.92
CA ASN A 99 0.16 -17.07 9.62
C ASN A 99 1.69 -17.11 9.69
N PRO A 100 2.37 -17.64 8.67
CA PRO A 100 3.82 -17.75 8.68
C PRO A 100 4.48 -16.36 8.73
N ILE A 101 5.55 -16.26 9.50
CA ILE A 101 6.51 -15.17 9.44
C ILE A 101 7.77 -15.65 8.72
N PRO A 102 8.65 -14.75 8.24
CA PRO A 102 9.91 -15.15 7.63
C PRO A 102 10.69 -16.14 8.50
N SER A 103 11.18 -17.23 7.91
CA SER A 103 11.84 -18.34 8.63
C SER A 103 13.06 -17.88 9.40
N ASP A 104 13.78 -16.87 8.91
CA ASP A 104 14.96 -16.28 9.53
C ASP A 104 14.61 -15.60 10.88
N PHE A 105 13.34 -15.25 11.06
CA PHE A 105 12.83 -14.64 12.30
C PHE A 105 12.21 -15.63 13.28
N ASN A 106 12.29 -16.95 13.01
CA ASN A 106 11.74 -17.96 13.91
C ASN A 106 12.36 -17.94 15.30
N ALA A 107 13.66 -17.60 15.41
CA ALA A 107 14.38 -17.50 16.68
C ALA A 107 14.18 -16.17 17.42
N ILE A 108 13.54 -15.19 16.80
CA ILE A 108 13.28 -13.89 17.42
C ILE A 108 12.18 -14.04 18.48
N THR A 109 12.32 -13.26 19.57
CA THR A 109 11.38 -13.28 20.69
C THR A 109 9.96 -13.02 20.22
N LYS A 110 9.03 -13.88 20.62
CA LYS A 110 7.59 -13.72 20.36
C LYS A 110 6.98 -12.81 21.41
N ILE A 111 6.27 -11.78 20.95
CA ILE A 111 5.70 -10.72 21.79
C ILE A 111 4.18 -10.81 21.95
N GLY A 112 3.59 -11.99 21.73
CA GLY A 112 2.13 -12.17 21.78
C GLY A 112 1.44 -11.92 20.45
N SER A 113 0.11 -12.03 20.43
CA SER A 113 -0.66 -11.81 19.20
C SER A 113 -0.73 -10.33 18.81
N PRO A 114 -0.97 -10.00 17.52
CA PRO A 114 -1.14 -8.62 17.07
C PRO A 114 -2.20 -7.82 17.86
N MET A 115 -3.30 -8.47 18.25
CA MET A 115 -4.41 -7.85 18.98
C MET A 115 -4.20 -7.81 20.51
N ALA A 116 -3.29 -8.63 21.03
CA ALA A 116 -3.01 -8.73 22.47
C ALA A 116 -1.51 -9.01 22.68
N PRO A 117 -0.65 -8.00 22.49
CA PRO A 117 0.79 -8.15 22.68
C PRO A 117 1.13 -8.35 24.16
N ASP A 118 2.19 -9.10 24.43
CA ASP A 118 2.73 -9.32 25.76
C ASP A 118 3.60 -8.14 26.18
N LEU A 119 3.02 -7.27 26.99
CA LEU A 119 3.67 -6.03 27.43
C LEU A 119 4.86 -6.27 28.36
N GLU A 120 4.88 -7.38 29.11
CA GLU A 120 5.99 -7.73 29.98
C GLU A 120 7.21 -8.12 29.13
N VAL A 121 6.98 -8.91 28.08
CA VAL A 121 8.03 -9.28 27.13
C VAL A 121 8.53 -8.03 26.39
N ILE A 122 7.65 -7.18 25.84
CA ILE A 122 8.03 -5.94 25.16
C ILE A 122 8.89 -5.05 26.07
N SER A 123 8.49 -4.90 27.34
CA SER A 123 9.25 -4.10 28.32
C SER A 123 10.61 -4.72 28.62
N SER A 124 10.69 -6.05 28.77
CA SER A 124 11.94 -6.77 29.07
C SER A 124 12.97 -6.65 27.95
N LEU A 125 12.53 -6.49 26.70
CA LEU A 125 13.37 -6.26 25.53
C LEU A 125 13.98 -4.85 25.49
N GLN A 126 13.55 -3.95 26.37
CA GLN A 126 13.96 -2.54 26.36
C GLN A 126 13.66 -1.88 25.00
N THR A 127 12.48 -2.17 24.48
CA THR A 127 12.00 -1.68 23.17
C THR A 127 12.07 -0.16 23.11
N GLU A 128 12.53 0.36 21.98
CA GLU A 128 12.61 1.80 21.69
C GLU A 128 11.49 2.24 20.73
N LEU A 129 11.13 1.37 19.76
CA LEU A 129 10.06 1.64 18.79
C LEU A 129 9.22 0.39 18.60
N ILE A 130 7.90 0.57 18.64
CA ILE A 130 6.91 -0.43 18.22
C ILE A 130 6.35 0.01 16.86
N ILE A 131 6.42 -0.88 15.87
CA ILE A 131 5.80 -0.68 14.55
C ILE A 131 4.58 -1.59 14.47
N GLY A 132 3.38 -1.00 14.37
CA GLY A 132 2.10 -1.69 14.36
C GLY A 132 1.26 -1.41 13.12
N ALA A 133 0.27 -2.27 12.86
CA ALA A 133 -0.73 -2.00 11.83
C ALA A 133 -1.67 -0.87 12.27
N ALA A 134 -1.98 0.06 11.35
CA ALA A 134 -2.84 1.20 11.63
C ALA A 134 -4.28 0.77 12.03
N SER A 135 -4.76 -0.34 11.48
CA SER A 135 -6.07 -0.91 11.86
C SER A 135 -6.17 -1.38 13.32
N LEU A 136 -5.03 -1.56 14.02
CA LEU A 136 -4.95 -1.94 15.43
C LEU A 136 -4.46 -0.82 16.34
N GLN A 137 -4.28 0.41 15.82
CA GLN A 137 -3.72 1.53 16.55
C GLN A 137 -4.44 1.77 17.89
N ASP A 138 -5.76 1.95 17.88
CA ASP A 138 -6.53 2.24 19.10
C ASP A 138 -6.36 1.15 20.17
N THR A 139 -6.31 -0.11 19.74
CA THR A 139 -6.13 -1.26 20.65
C THR A 139 -4.73 -1.26 21.27
N LEU A 140 -3.70 -1.00 20.45
CA LEU A 140 -2.31 -0.96 20.91
C LEU A 140 -2.06 0.26 21.78
N ASP A 141 -2.56 1.43 21.43
CA ASP A 141 -2.42 2.66 22.23
C ASP A 141 -3.06 2.50 23.62
N GLN A 142 -4.23 1.85 23.68
CA GLN A 142 -4.88 1.54 24.96
C GLN A 142 -4.04 0.57 25.80
N ALA A 143 -3.47 -0.47 25.19
CA ALA A 143 -2.64 -1.44 25.87
C ALA A 143 -1.33 -0.83 26.39
N LEU A 144 -0.74 0.10 25.63
CA LEU A 144 0.54 0.73 25.92
C LEU A 144 0.44 1.94 26.87
N VAL A 145 -0.76 2.28 27.36
CA VAL A 145 -0.96 3.40 28.30
C VAL A 145 -0.05 3.28 29.50
N GLY A 146 0.74 4.32 29.76
CA GLY A 146 1.70 4.37 30.88
C GLY A 146 3.08 3.75 30.58
N MET A 147 3.29 3.16 29.42
CA MET A 147 4.60 2.76 28.92
C MET A 147 5.17 3.95 28.12
N ASN A 148 6.38 4.39 28.44
CA ASN A 148 7.04 5.47 27.72
C ASN A 148 7.76 4.91 26.48
N LEU A 149 6.99 4.37 25.52
CA LEU A 149 7.46 3.77 24.28
C LEU A 149 7.04 4.62 23.07
N GLN A 150 7.91 4.68 22.07
CA GLN A 150 7.55 5.27 20.79
C GLN A 150 6.79 4.26 19.95
N THR A 151 5.76 4.71 19.24
CA THR A 151 4.95 3.90 18.35
C THR A 151 4.87 4.55 16.98
N ALA A 152 4.85 3.73 15.94
CA ALA A 152 4.54 4.15 14.58
C ALA A 152 3.54 3.15 13.98
N TYR A 153 2.52 3.64 13.33
CA TYR A 153 1.47 2.81 12.74
C TYR A 153 1.44 2.98 11.24
N LEU A 154 1.39 1.86 10.53
CA LEU A 154 1.39 1.82 9.08
C LEU A 154 0.17 1.04 8.57
N PRO A 155 -0.47 1.49 7.48
CA PRO A 155 -1.59 0.78 6.88
C PRO A 155 -1.11 -0.50 6.20
N THR A 156 -1.89 -1.59 6.31
CA THR A 156 -1.54 -2.90 5.73
C THR A 156 -2.76 -3.65 5.18
N ASP A 157 -3.89 -2.96 5.00
CA ASP A 157 -5.16 -3.63 4.71
C ASP A 157 -5.39 -3.86 3.20
N SER A 158 -4.78 -3.04 2.33
CA SER A 158 -4.85 -3.11 0.88
C SER A 158 -3.47 -3.26 0.22
N TYR A 159 -3.46 -3.58 -1.07
CA TYR A 159 -2.23 -3.64 -1.86
C TYR A 159 -1.51 -2.28 -1.91
N GLU A 160 -2.26 -1.19 -2.07
CA GLU A 160 -1.70 0.16 -2.07
C GLU A 160 -1.13 0.54 -0.69
N ASP A 161 -1.80 0.11 0.40
CA ASP A 161 -1.28 0.28 1.75
C ASP A 161 0.05 -0.45 1.97
N LEU A 162 0.20 -1.66 1.40
CA LEU A 162 1.47 -2.40 1.47
C LEU A 162 2.60 -1.66 0.75
N LYS A 163 2.35 -1.11 -0.45
CA LYS A 163 3.33 -0.31 -1.20
C LYS A 163 3.73 0.95 -0.40
N LEU A 164 2.75 1.67 0.12
CA LEU A 164 2.95 2.85 0.96
C LEU A 164 3.82 2.52 2.18
N SER A 165 3.44 1.50 2.94
CA SER A 165 4.13 1.08 4.16
C SER A 165 5.56 0.60 3.88
N PHE A 166 5.75 -0.12 2.78
CA PHE A 166 7.07 -0.57 2.35
C PHE A 166 7.97 0.60 1.94
N LYS A 167 7.44 1.60 1.21
CA LYS A 167 8.14 2.84 0.87
C LYS A 167 8.56 3.61 2.13
N VAL A 168 7.66 3.74 3.11
CA VAL A 168 7.96 4.40 4.38
C VAL A 168 9.08 3.69 5.12
N LEU A 169 8.99 2.36 5.28
CA LEU A 169 10.01 1.58 5.99
C LEU A 169 11.36 1.64 5.26
N GLY A 170 11.37 1.48 3.93
CA GLY A 170 12.59 1.54 3.14
C GLY A 170 13.31 2.88 3.27
N THR A 171 12.55 3.98 3.19
CA THR A 171 13.08 5.34 3.35
C THR A 171 13.54 5.60 4.79
N TYR A 172 12.72 5.26 5.77
CA TYR A 172 13.06 5.50 7.18
C TYR A 172 14.34 4.78 7.63
N PHE A 173 14.53 3.55 7.17
CA PHE A 173 15.71 2.75 7.54
C PHE A 173 16.90 2.87 6.57
N GLY A 174 16.85 3.77 5.57
CA GLY A 174 17.92 3.96 4.59
C GLY A 174 18.15 2.72 3.72
N LYS A 175 17.07 2.08 3.26
CA LYS A 175 17.07 0.85 2.44
C LYS A 175 16.44 1.08 1.07
N GLU A 176 16.60 2.27 0.52
CA GLU A 176 15.94 2.70 -0.71
C GLU A 176 16.28 1.81 -1.90
N GLU A 177 17.49 1.27 -1.96
CA GLU A 177 17.91 0.39 -3.08
C GLU A 177 17.04 -0.87 -3.15
N LYS A 178 16.89 -1.59 -2.03
CA LYS A 178 16.06 -2.80 -1.95
C LYS A 178 14.57 -2.48 -2.11
N MET A 179 14.12 -1.40 -1.46
CA MET A 179 12.76 -0.90 -1.58
C MET A 179 12.40 -0.65 -3.04
N ASN A 180 13.24 0.13 -3.75
CA ASN A 180 13.00 0.47 -5.15
C ASN A 180 13.02 -0.77 -6.06
N GLU A 181 13.91 -1.73 -5.84
CA GLU A 181 13.93 -2.99 -6.60
C GLU A 181 12.58 -3.71 -6.53
N ILE A 182 12.02 -3.86 -5.33
CA ILE A 182 10.74 -4.55 -5.14
C ILE A 182 9.57 -3.74 -5.71
N LEU A 183 9.52 -2.43 -5.44
CA LEU A 183 8.46 -1.56 -5.98
C LEU A 183 8.50 -1.50 -7.52
N HIS A 184 9.69 -1.46 -8.14
CA HIS A 184 9.83 -1.54 -9.59
C HIS A 184 9.23 -2.82 -10.18
N ASN A 185 9.47 -3.96 -9.55
CA ASN A 185 8.91 -5.24 -10.01
C ASN A 185 7.38 -5.24 -9.91
N LEU A 186 6.81 -4.70 -8.83
CA LEU A 186 5.37 -4.59 -8.66
C LEU A 186 4.74 -3.66 -9.70
N VAL A 187 5.33 -2.49 -9.93
CA VAL A 187 4.83 -1.56 -10.96
C VAL A 187 4.94 -2.15 -12.37
N ALA A 188 6.02 -2.87 -12.67
CA ALA A 188 6.14 -3.56 -13.95
C ALA A 188 5.02 -4.61 -14.14
N LYS A 189 4.65 -5.33 -13.07
CA LYS A 189 3.53 -6.27 -13.08
C LYS A 189 2.20 -5.53 -13.28
N GLU A 190 1.98 -4.42 -12.60
CA GLU A 190 0.78 -3.59 -12.78
C GLU A 190 0.62 -3.15 -14.24
N GLN A 191 1.69 -2.66 -14.88
CA GLN A 191 1.69 -2.24 -16.29
C GLN A 191 1.44 -3.40 -17.26
N GLU A 192 1.98 -4.59 -16.97
CA GLU A 192 1.67 -5.80 -17.72
C GLU A 192 0.17 -6.11 -17.67
N LEU A 193 -0.43 -6.10 -16.48
CA LEU A 193 -1.85 -6.38 -16.29
C LEU A 193 -2.76 -5.31 -16.92
N GLU A 194 -2.41 -4.04 -16.80
CA GLU A 194 -3.10 -2.95 -17.48
C GLU A 194 -3.10 -3.15 -19.00
N THR A 195 -1.95 -3.55 -19.57
CA THR A 195 -1.84 -3.85 -20.99
C THR A 195 -2.71 -5.04 -21.40
N LEU A 196 -2.77 -6.09 -20.57
CA LEU A 196 -3.64 -7.25 -20.80
C LEU A 196 -5.13 -6.89 -20.73
N ALA A 197 -5.51 -5.95 -19.85
CA ALA A 197 -6.89 -5.48 -19.70
C ALA A 197 -7.32 -4.50 -20.78
N GLN A 198 -6.37 -3.84 -21.45
CA GLN A 198 -6.66 -2.77 -22.39
C GLN A 198 -7.64 -3.21 -23.50
N GLY A 199 -8.76 -2.48 -23.62
CA GLY A 199 -9.79 -2.74 -24.63
C GLY A 199 -10.65 -3.97 -24.36
N LYS A 200 -10.54 -4.61 -23.21
CA LYS A 200 -11.41 -5.70 -22.77
C LYS A 200 -12.47 -5.20 -21.80
N GLU A 201 -13.67 -5.72 -21.95
CA GLU A 201 -14.71 -5.59 -20.93
C GLU A 201 -14.52 -6.75 -19.94
N LEU A 202 -14.15 -6.39 -18.71
CA LEU A 202 -13.94 -7.40 -17.66
C LEU A 202 -15.27 -7.71 -16.96
N PRO A 203 -15.46 -8.96 -16.50
CA PRO A 203 -16.65 -9.35 -15.76
C PRO A 203 -16.74 -8.62 -14.42
N SER A 204 -17.96 -8.39 -13.96
CA SER A 204 -18.25 -7.91 -12.62
C SER A 204 -18.00 -9.03 -11.60
N VAL A 205 -17.45 -8.65 -10.45
CA VAL A 205 -17.10 -9.63 -9.42
C VAL A 205 -17.71 -9.28 -8.06
N MET A 206 -18.00 -10.31 -7.28
CA MET A 206 -18.25 -10.18 -5.87
C MET A 206 -17.23 -11.00 -5.08
N LEU A 207 -16.71 -10.39 -4.03
CA LEU A 207 -15.73 -10.99 -3.13
C LEU A 207 -16.41 -11.35 -1.81
N VAL A 208 -16.30 -12.60 -1.40
CA VAL A 208 -16.92 -13.11 -0.17
C VAL A 208 -15.85 -13.70 0.72
N MET A 209 -15.84 -13.30 1.98
CA MET A 209 -15.01 -13.88 3.03
C MET A 209 -15.84 -14.72 3.97
N GLY A 210 -15.43 -15.97 4.19
CA GLY A 210 -16.00 -16.83 5.21
C GLY A 210 -15.42 -16.54 6.60
N THR A 211 -16.31 -16.46 7.60
CA THR A 211 -15.97 -16.42 9.02
C THR A 211 -16.48 -17.69 9.71
N SER A 212 -16.22 -17.86 11.02
CA SER A 212 -16.72 -19.01 11.78
C SER A 212 -18.25 -19.16 11.72
N ASP A 213 -18.98 -18.05 11.62
CA ASP A 213 -20.42 -18.03 11.81
C ASP A 213 -21.20 -17.48 10.61
N SER A 214 -20.52 -16.82 9.66
CA SER A 214 -21.18 -16.13 8.55
C SER A 214 -20.24 -15.90 7.36
N PHE A 215 -20.79 -15.32 6.31
CA PHE A 215 -20.03 -14.78 5.19
C PHE A 215 -20.19 -13.27 5.11
N MET A 216 -19.16 -12.58 4.67
CA MET A 216 -19.12 -11.12 4.52
C MET A 216 -18.70 -10.76 3.10
N VAL A 217 -19.21 -9.65 2.60
CA VAL A 217 -18.76 -9.06 1.32
C VAL A 217 -17.54 -8.19 1.58
N MET A 218 -16.56 -8.27 0.70
CA MET A 218 -15.34 -7.45 0.73
C MET A 218 -15.37 -6.39 -0.37
N ASN A 219 -15.06 -5.14 -0.01
CA ASN A 219 -14.93 -4.06 -0.98
C ASN A 219 -13.47 -3.83 -1.42
N GLU A 220 -13.22 -2.76 -2.17
CA GLU A 220 -11.90 -2.38 -2.71
C GLU A 220 -10.84 -2.06 -1.65
N LYS A 221 -11.24 -1.81 -0.40
CA LYS A 221 -10.32 -1.51 0.70
C LYS A 221 -9.68 -2.76 1.30
N SER A 222 -10.21 -3.95 0.99
CA SER A 222 -9.58 -5.22 1.38
C SER A 222 -8.41 -5.54 0.45
N TYR A 223 -7.48 -6.38 0.91
CA TYR A 223 -6.34 -6.81 0.09
C TYR A 223 -6.80 -7.44 -1.23
N LEU A 224 -7.66 -8.45 -1.18
CA LEU A 224 -8.19 -9.07 -2.40
C LEU A 224 -8.98 -8.06 -3.26
N GLY A 225 -9.76 -7.18 -2.64
CA GLY A 225 -10.52 -6.14 -3.35
C GLY A 225 -9.63 -5.17 -4.10
N SER A 226 -8.52 -4.74 -3.49
CA SER A 226 -7.55 -3.85 -4.12
C SER A 226 -6.78 -4.51 -5.26
N LEU A 227 -6.49 -5.82 -5.17
CA LEU A 227 -5.90 -6.59 -6.29
C LEU A 227 -6.85 -6.67 -7.48
N VAL A 228 -8.14 -6.94 -7.24
CA VAL A 228 -9.18 -6.98 -8.29
C VAL A 228 -9.33 -5.60 -8.96
N GLU A 229 -9.33 -4.53 -8.17
CA GLU A 229 -9.37 -3.16 -8.70
C GLU A 229 -8.14 -2.82 -9.53
N LYS A 230 -6.96 -3.28 -9.12
CA LYS A 230 -5.70 -3.09 -9.86
C LYS A 230 -5.72 -3.74 -11.24
N ILE A 231 -6.42 -4.86 -11.40
CA ILE A 231 -6.64 -5.54 -12.69
C ILE A 231 -7.66 -4.78 -13.56
N GLY A 232 -8.47 -3.92 -12.96
CA GLY A 232 -9.52 -3.14 -13.63
C GLY A 232 -10.88 -3.85 -13.66
N ALA A 233 -11.07 -4.94 -12.91
CA ALA A 233 -12.37 -5.61 -12.78
C ALA A 233 -13.30 -4.86 -11.82
N ASP A 234 -14.59 -4.93 -12.08
CA ASP A 234 -15.61 -4.22 -11.31
C ASP A 234 -16.04 -5.02 -10.07
N ASN A 235 -15.60 -4.57 -8.87
CA ASN A 235 -16.11 -5.11 -7.62
C ASN A 235 -17.48 -4.50 -7.29
N ILE A 236 -18.55 -5.29 -7.37
CA ILE A 236 -19.93 -4.82 -7.14
C ILE A 236 -20.16 -4.29 -5.71
N ALA A 237 -19.36 -4.68 -4.74
CA ALA A 237 -19.44 -4.12 -3.39
C ALA A 237 -19.17 -2.61 -3.40
N LYS A 238 -18.26 -2.14 -4.27
CA LYS A 238 -17.97 -0.73 -4.50
C LYS A 238 -18.98 -0.08 -5.45
N SER A 239 -19.13 -0.66 -6.65
CA SER A 239 -19.82 0.00 -7.77
C SER A 239 -21.35 0.01 -7.61
N VAL A 240 -21.94 -1.07 -7.09
CA VAL A 240 -23.38 -1.27 -6.98
C VAL A 240 -23.88 -1.17 -5.55
N LEU A 241 -23.31 -1.96 -4.62
CA LEU A 241 -23.73 -2.01 -3.22
C LEU A 241 -23.26 -0.80 -2.41
N LYS A 242 -22.18 -0.13 -2.88
CA LYS A 242 -21.60 1.08 -2.26
C LYS A 242 -21.31 0.89 -0.77
N THR A 243 -20.74 -0.26 -0.42
CA THR A 243 -20.36 -0.56 0.95
C THR A 243 -19.22 0.37 1.40
N GLU A 244 -19.37 1.01 2.54
CA GLU A 244 -18.35 1.91 3.10
C GLU A 244 -17.29 1.14 3.88
N SER A 245 -17.70 0.06 4.55
CA SER A 245 -16.82 -0.78 5.37
C SER A 245 -16.11 -1.80 4.50
N THR A 246 -14.84 -2.07 4.81
CA THR A 246 -14.00 -3.08 4.13
C THR A 246 -14.70 -4.45 4.09
N TYR A 247 -15.37 -4.81 5.19
CA TYR A 247 -16.17 -6.03 5.34
C TYR A 247 -17.60 -5.64 5.73
N SER A 248 -18.57 -6.15 4.99
CA SER A 248 -20.00 -5.86 5.20
C SER A 248 -20.80 -7.16 5.27
N ALA A 249 -21.86 -7.18 6.06
CA ALA A 249 -22.77 -8.32 6.10
C ALA A 249 -23.40 -8.55 4.73
N ILE A 250 -23.61 -9.83 4.37
CA ILE A 250 -24.28 -10.19 3.12
C ILE A 250 -25.76 -9.84 3.19
N ASN A 251 -26.20 -9.03 2.20
CA ASN A 251 -27.61 -8.89 1.85
C ASN A 251 -27.86 -9.59 0.52
N LEU A 252 -28.34 -10.81 0.57
CA LEU A 252 -28.48 -11.64 -0.62
C LEU A 252 -29.49 -11.10 -1.63
N GLU A 253 -30.52 -10.37 -1.19
CA GLU A 253 -31.47 -9.74 -2.11
C GLU A 253 -30.80 -8.65 -2.96
N GLU A 254 -29.95 -7.83 -2.34
CA GLU A 254 -29.16 -6.81 -3.06
C GLU A 254 -28.17 -7.44 -4.01
N ILE A 255 -27.53 -8.55 -3.59
CA ILE A 255 -26.56 -9.30 -4.43
C ILE A 255 -27.24 -9.91 -5.65
N ILE A 256 -28.47 -10.48 -5.49
CA ILE A 256 -29.23 -11.00 -6.63
C ILE A 256 -29.60 -9.91 -7.62
N VAL A 257 -29.91 -8.72 -7.14
CA VAL A 257 -30.20 -7.55 -8.01
C VAL A 257 -28.93 -7.09 -8.74
N ALA A 258 -27.78 -7.12 -8.08
CA ALA A 258 -26.50 -6.73 -8.65
C ALA A 258 -25.96 -7.80 -9.62
N ASP A 259 -26.31 -9.06 -9.43
CA ASP A 259 -26.06 -10.23 -10.26
C ASP A 259 -24.60 -10.30 -10.82
N PRO A 260 -23.57 -10.48 -9.96
CA PRO A 260 -22.18 -10.53 -10.40
C PRO A 260 -21.92 -11.70 -11.37
N ASP A 261 -21.03 -11.47 -12.33
CA ASP A 261 -20.60 -12.49 -13.28
C ASP A 261 -19.71 -13.56 -12.65
N ILE A 262 -18.87 -13.16 -11.68
CA ILE A 262 -17.95 -14.02 -10.95
C ILE A 262 -18.13 -13.84 -9.44
N LEU A 263 -18.07 -14.95 -8.71
CA LEU A 263 -18.02 -14.98 -7.26
C LEU A 263 -16.70 -15.58 -6.79
N PHE A 264 -15.87 -14.78 -6.15
CA PHE A 264 -14.68 -15.24 -5.45
C PHE A 264 -14.99 -15.48 -3.98
N VAL A 265 -14.71 -16.67 -3.48
CA VAL A 265 -14.95 -17.05 -2.08
C VAL A 265 -13.62 -17.34 -1.41
N LEU A 266 -13.29 -16.53 -0.41
CA LEU A 266 -12.12 -16.69 0.43
C LEU A 266 -12.54 -17.35 1.74
N ALA A 267 -12.27 -18.63 1.89
CA ALA A 267 -12.65 -19.40 3.06
C ALA A 267 -11.45 -20.15 3.64
N SER A 268 -11.31 -20.12 4.95
CA SER A 268 -10.20 -20.75 5.65
C SER A 268 -10.72 -21.59 6.82
N GLY A 269 -10.22 -22.82 6.94
CA GLY A 269 -10.50 -23.68 8.09
C GLY A 269 -10.04 -23.06 9.42
N ASP A 270 -8.97 -22.28 9.41
CA ASP A 270 -8.45 -21.61 10.61
C ASP A 270 -9.32 -20.45 11.07
N HIS A 271 -10.09 -19.85 10.14
CA HIS A 271 -11.08 -18.80 10.44
C HIS A 271 -12.51 -19.36 10.60
N GLY A 272 -12.64 -20.69 10.66
CA GLY A 272 -13.91 -21.39 10.94
C GLY A 272 -14.81 -21.60 9.73
N ALA A 273 -14.53 -20.98 8.58
CA ALA A 273 -15.27 -21.23 7.34
C ALA A 273 -14.38 -21.94 6.31
N ASN A 274 -14.95 -22.87 5.57
CA ASN A 274 -14.28 -23.58 4.51
C ASN A 274 -15.24 -23.79 3.31
N GLU A 275 -14.74 -24.40 2.25
CA GLU A 275 -15.51 -24.69 1.04
C GLU A 275 -16.81 -25.46 1.34
N ASP A 276 -16.76 -26.44 2.25
CA ASP A 276 -17.95 -27.22 2.62
C ASP A 276 -19.00 -26.39 3.34
N GLN A 277 -18.60 -25.42 4.15
CA GLN A 277 -19.53 -24.49 4.79
C GLN A 277 -20.17 -23.55 3.77
N PHE A 278 -19.41 -23.06 2.79
CA PHE A 278 -20.01 -22.27 1.71
C PHE A 278 -21.00 -23.10 0.89
N LYS A 279 -20.68 -24.35 0.54
CA LYS A 279 -21.61 -25.27 -0.13
C LYS A 279 -22.87 -25.53 0.70
N GLN A 280 -22.74 -25.66 2.03
CA GLN A 280 -23.89 -25.80 2.93
C GLN A 280 -24.73 -24.51 2.97
N GLU A 281 -24.10 -23.34 2.93
CA GLU A 281 -24.82 -22.05 2.89
C GLU A 281 -25.65 -21.95 1.59
N VAL A 282 -25.06 -22.26 0.44
CA VAL A 282 -25.74 -22.31 -0.85
C VAL A 282 -26.90 -23.32 -0.82
N ALA A 283 -26.70 -24.49 -0.19
CA ALA A 283 -27.74 -25.51 -0.05
C ALA A 283 -28.89 -25.10 0.86
N LYS A 284 -28.61 -24.32 1.92
CA LYS A 284 -29.62 -23.79 2.85
C LYS A 284 -30.43 -22.66 2.23
N ASN A 285 -29.80 -21.82 1.42
CA ASN A 285 -30.42 -20.64 0.83
C ASN A 285 -30.34 -20.72 -0.70
N SER A 286 -31.44 -21.21 -1.30
CA SER A 286 -31.54 -21.39 -2.76
C SER A 286 -31.46 -20.06 -3.54
N ALA A 287 -31.48 -18.90 -2.88
CA ALA A 287 -31.31 -17.62 -3.52
C ALA A 287 -29.94 -17.49 -4.20
N TRP A 288 -28.88 -18.12 -3.65
CA TRP A 288 -27.57 -18.22 -4.29
C TRP A 288 -27.60 -18.82 -5.70
N THR A 289 -28.51 -19.79 -5.94
CA THR A 289 -28.66 -20.46 -7.24
C THR A 289 -29.30 -19.57 -8.31
N GLN A 290 -29.78 -18.38 -7.94
CA GLN A 290 -30.33 -17.41 -8.89
C GLN A 290 -29.23 -16.56 -9.56
N LEU A 291 -28.04 -16.46 -8.96
CA LEU A 291 -26.93 -15.69 -9.49
C LEU A 291 -26.44 -16.23 -10.84
N SER A 292 -26.07 -15.32 -11.73
CA SER A 292 -25.39 -15.65 -12.99
C SER A 292 -24.08 -16.41 -12.76
N ALA A 293 -23.30 -15.99 -11.76
CA ALA A 293 -22.08 -16.68 -11.36
C ALA A 293 -22.33 -18.16 -11.01
N TYR A 294 -23.42 -18.49 -10.31
CA TYR A 294 -23.78 -19.88 -9.99
C TYR A 294 -24.21 -20.66 -11.24
N LYS A 295 -25.08 -20.09 -12.06
CA LYS A 295 -25.62 -20.75 -13.25
C LYS A 295 -24.56 -21.04 -14.32
N ASN A 296 -23.52 -20.22 -14.36
CA ASN A 296 -22.44 -20.29 -15.33
C ASN A 296 -21.18 -21.00 -14.78
N ASP A 297 -21.25 -21.57 -13.57
CA ASP A 297 -20.13 -22.23 -12.88
C ASP A 297 -18.92 -21.31 -12.67
N GLN A 298 -19.20 -20.03 -12.36
CA GLN A 298 -18.22 -18.97 -12.14
C GLN A 298 -18.06 -18.64 -10.64
N ILE A 299 -18.06 -19.67 -9.80
CA ILE A 299 -17.77 -19.55 -8.37
C ILE A 299 -16.43 -20.21 -8.08
N TYR A 300 -15.48 -19.41 -7.59
CA TYR A 300 -14.11 -19.84 -7.36
C TYR A 300 -13.77 -19.76 -5.87
N MET A 301 -13.32 -20.88 -5.32
CA MET A 301 -12.73 -20.92 -3.98
C MET A 301 -11.27 -20.51 -4.08
N LEU A 302 -10.92 -19.41 -3.44
CA LEU A 302 -9.57 -18.88 -3.47
C LEU A 302 -8.73 -19.44 -2.33
N ASP A 303 -7.43 -19.63 -2.60
CA ASP A 303 -6.47 -20.06 -1.59
C ASP A 303 -6.23 -18.97 -0.55
N TYR A 304 -6.48 -19.31 0.71
CA TYR A 304 -6.32 -18.36 1.83
C TYR A 304 -4.87 -17.95 2.05
N SER A 305 -3.90 -18.82 1.78
CA SER A 305 -2.49 -18.48 1.96
C SER A 305 -2.01 -17.41 0.98
N THR A 306 -2.66 -17.28 -0.17
CA THR A 306 -2.36 -16.27 -1.20
C THR A 306 -3.15 -14.99 -1.00
N PHE A 307 -4.43 -15.09 -0.63
CA PHE A 307 -5.36 -13.93 -0.66
C PHE A 307 -5.89 -13.52 0.70
N GLY A 308 -5.76 -14.37 1.72
CA GLY A 308 -6.29 -14.12 3.07
C GLY A 308 -5.29 -13.44 4.01
N VAL A 309 -4.03 -13.37 3.61
CA VAL A 309 -2.94 -12.71 4.35
C VAL A 309 -2.34 -11.63 3.47
N THR A 310 -2.35 -10.40 3.96
CA THR A 310 -1.71 -9.30 3.23
C THR A 310 -0.20 -9.51 3.20
N SER A 311 0.40 -9.56 2.01
CA SER A 311 1.83 -9.82 1.83
C SER A 311 2.35 -9.08 0.62
N ILE A 312 3.35 -8.24 0.82
CA ILE A 312 4.02 -7.55 -0.29
C ILE A 312 4.97 -8.51 -1.04
N ALA A 313 5.56 -9.46 -0.35
CA ALA A 313 6.43 -10.47 -0.97
C ALA A 313 5.67 -11.38 -1.95
N ASN A 314 4.39 -11.65 -1.66
CA ASN A 314 3.54 -12.49 -2.49
C ASN A 314 2.65 -11.69 -3.45
N ALA A 315 2.72 -10.36 -3.45
CA ALA A 315 1.81 -9.50 -4.21
C ALA A 315 1.87 -9.75 -5.73
N ASP A 316 3.05 -9.97 -6.30
CA ASP A 316 3.20 -10.33 -7.72
C ASP A 316 2.49 -11.65 -8.05
N THR A 317 2.65 -12.67 -7.21
CA THR A 317 1.98 -13.96 -7.36
C THR A 317 0.47 -13.81 -7.21
N ALA A 318 0.01 -13.02 -6.25
CA ALA A 318 -1.41 -12.78 -6.02
C ALA A 318 -2.04 -12.03 -7.21
N LEU A 319 -1.40 -10.97 -7.72
CA LEU A 319 -1.83 -10.26 -8.93
C LEU A 319 -1.90 -11.18 -10.14
N THR A 320 -0.87 -11.99 -10.36
CA THR A 320 -0.84 -12.96 -11.48
C THR A 320 -1.95 -13.99 -11.35
N THR A 321 -2.13 -14.56 -10.16
CA THR A 321 -3.12 -15.60 -9.92
C THR A 321 -4.54 -15.09 -10.11
N ILE A 322 -4.87 -13.89 -9.58
CA ILE A 322 -6.21 -13.35 -9.75
C ILE A 322 -6.47 -12.93 -11.22
N ALA A 323 -5.46 -12.40 -11.92
CA ALA A 323 -5.55 -12.04 -13.33
C ALA A 323 -5.86 -13.25 -14.23
N ASP A 324 -5.37 -14.42 -13.86
CA ASP A 324 -5.62 -15.67 -14.61
C ASP A 324 -7.10 -16.03 -14.71
N TYR A 325 -7.95 -15.59 -13.79
CA TYR A 325 -9.39 -15.78 -13.87
C TYR A 325 -10.07 -14.88 -14.91
N PHE A 326 -9.41 -13.78 -15.32
CA PHE A 326 -9.96 -12.82 -16.27
C PHE A 326 -9.39 -12.97 -17.68
N PHE A 327 -8.18 -13.50 -17.81
CA PHE A 327 -7.44 -13.45 -19.07
C PHE A 327 -7.07 -14.80 -19.68
N LYS A 328 -7.43 -15.92 -19.02
CA LYS A 328 -7.24 -17.30 -19.56
C LYS A 328 -8.33 -17.75 -20.49
#